data_fcc79f248d05f3b0f3046def16d05a6c
#
_entry.id   fcc79f248d05f3b0f3046def16d05a6c
#
_cell.length_a   1.000
_cell.length_b   1.000
_cell.length_c   1.000
_cell.angle_alpha   90.00
_cell.angle_beta   90.00
_cell.angle_gamma   90.00
#
_symmetry.space_group_name_H-M   'P 1'
#
loop_
_entity.id
_entity.type
_entity.pdbx_description
1 polymer ?
#
loop_
_entity_poly.entity_id
_entity_poly.type
_entity_poly.pdbx_seq_one_letter_code
_entity_poly.pdbx_strand_id
1 'polypeptide(L)'
;MMIQISWLQGTARVINYAGLVRGATQREVKLEITENRNEELIKYLDDILSGLRYQDGHYELVKLYDKEYQEKLKIQSDYWEKLKTEIEAVRSVGYENTDIVNMSEIYFKMADETVFAAEKYSEKIATKIRTIEILSAFDMLCLVILVIVQTLMAMKMAVKNKLLEHRAYTCLLYTSDAADD
;
A
#
# COMPACT_ATOMS: atom_id res chain seq x y z
N MET A 1 11.81 3.15 -3.52
CA MET A 1 11.37 1.81 -3.94
C MET A 1 11.13 0.85 -2.77
N MET A 2 12.09 0.58 -1.87
CA MET A 2 11.88 -0.35 -0.72
C MET A 2 10.73 0.04 0.22
N ILE A 3 10.56 1.30 0.56
CA ILE A 3 9.49 1.79 1.47
C ILE A 3 8.09 1.56 0.89
N GLN A 4 7.92 1.68 -0.42
CA GLN A 4 6.63 1.48 -1.10
C GLN A 4 6.20 0.01 -1.13
N ILE A 5 7.17 -0.91 -1.31
CA ILE A 5 6.92 -2.37 -1.27
C ILE A 5 6.51 -2.80 0.14
N SER A 6 7.19 -2.31 1.17
CA SER A 6 6.86 -2.59 2.58
C SER A 6 5.44 -2.10 2.94
N TRP A 7 5.03 -0.95 2.42
CA TRP A 7 3.69 -0.40 2.63
C TRP A 7 2.59 -1.23 1.96
N LEU A 8 2.82 -1.68 0.71
CA LEU A 8 1.90 -2.58 0.00
C LEU A 8 1.76 -3.92 0.71
N GLN A 9 2.87 -4.49 1.21
CA GLN A 9 2.84 -5.72 1.99
C GLN A 9 2.06 -5.55 3.30
N GLY A 10 2.25 -4.42 3.99
CA GLY A 10 1.48 -4.09 5.19
C GLY A 10 -0.02 -3.96 4.93
N THR A 11 -0.40 -3.31 3.84
CA THR A 11 -1.81 -3.15 3.43
C THR A 11 -2.44 -4.51 3.06
N ALA A 12 -1.72 -5.35 2.31
CA ALA A 12 -2.18 -6.70 1.97
C ALA A 12 -2.39 -7.57 3.23
N ARG A 13 -1.51 -7.42 4.23
CA ARG A 13 -1.66 -8.09 5.53
C ARG A 13 -2.94 -7.65 6.24
N VAL A 14 -3.24 -6.35 6.29
CA VAL A 14 -4.48 -5.82 6.88
C VAL A 14 -5.72 -6.40 6.19
N ILE A 15 -5.75 -6.44 4.86
CA ILE A 15 -6.86 -7.02 4.08
C ILE A 15 -7.03 -8.50 4.44
N ASN A 16 -5.94 -9.25 4.51
CA ASN A 16 -5.97 -10.67 4.86
C ASN A 16 -6.54 -10.90 6.26
N TYR A 17 -6.08 -10.15 7.26
CA TYR A 17 -6.57 -10.28 8.64
C TYR A 17 -8.03 -9.81 8.80
N ALA A 18 -8.45 -8.78 8.09
CA ALA A 18 -9.86 -8.39 8.04
C ALA A 18 -10.73 -9.51 7.43
N GLY A 19 -10.24 -10.17 6.37
CA GLY A 19 -10.90 -11.35 5.80
C GLY A 19 -10.93 -12.55 6.75
N LEU A 20 -9.87 -12.78 7.53
CA LEU A 20 -9.83 -13.81 8.57
C LEU A 20 -10.88 -13.55 9.66
N VAL A 21 -11.02 -12.31 10.11
CA VAL A 21 -12.07 -11.94 11.09
C VAL A 21 -13.45 -12.32 10.57
N ARG A 22 -13.75 -11.99 9.29
CA ARG A 22 -15.02 -12.34 8.67
C ARG A 22 -15.32 -13.85 8.71
N GLY A 23 -14.35 -14.65 8.29
CA GLY A 23 -14.49 -16.13 8.26
C GLY A 23 -14.49 -16.77 9.63
N ALA A 24 -13.61 -16.31 10.53
CA ALA A 24 -13.46 -16.86 11.87
C ALA A 24 -14.67 -16.55 12.75
N THR A 25 -15.31 -15.38 12.60
CA THR A 25 -16.56 -15.07 13.32
C THR A 25 -17.70 -16.00 12.91
N GLN A 26 -17.86 -16.27 11.62
CA GLN A 26 -18.87 -17.23 11.16
C GLN A 26 -18.60 -18.64 11.70
N ARG A 27 -17.34 -19.03 11.76
CA ARG A 27 -16.93 -20.29 12.37
C ARG A 27 -17.28 -20.33 13.87
N GLU A 28 -17.00 -19.25 14.59
CA GLU A 28 -17.29 -19.16 16.03
C GLU A 28 -18.78 -19.32 16.30
N VAL A 29 -19.65 -18.55 15.61
CA VAL A 29 -21.09 -18.65 15.74
C VAL A 29 -21.58 -20.06 15.42
N LYS A 30 -21.06 -20.72 14.38
CA LYS A 30 -21.38 -22.10 14.06
C LYS A 30 -21.00 -23.05 15.20
N LEU A 31 -19.83 -22.87 15.79
CA LEU A 31 -19.35 -23.69 16.91
C LEU A 31 -20.26 -23.53 18.14
N GLU A 32 -20.66 -22.31 18.47
CA GLU A 32 -21.58 -22.05 19.58
C GLU A 32 -22.96 -22.68 19.36
N ILE A 33 -23.55 -22.57 18.16
CA ILE A 33 -24.82 -23.19 17.81
C ILE A 33 -24.76 -24.74 17.93
N THR A 34 -23.57 -25.32 17.66
CA THR A 34 -23.36 -26.78 17.76
C THR A 34 -22.80 -27.21 19.11
N GLU A 35 -22.84 -26.37 20.12
CA GLU A 35 -22.36 -26.62 21.49
C GLU A 35 -20.86 -26.96 21.59
N ASN A 36 -20.09 -26.57 20.58
CA ASN A 36 -18.63 -26.77 20.54
C ASN A 36 -17.90 -25.47 20.87
N ARG A 37 -17.94 -25.06 22.14
CA ARG A 37 -17.36 -23.80 22.60
C ARG A 37 -15.87 -23.66 22.32
N ASN A 38 -15.43 -22.48 21.87
CA ASN A 38 -14.04 -22.21 21.54
C ASN A 38 -13.60 -20.80 22.01
N GLU A 39 -13.22 -20.71 23.29
CA GLU A 39 -12.73 -19.45 23.89
C GLU A 39 -11.43 -18.94 23.24
N GLU A 40 -10.60 -19.85 22.71
CA GLU A 40 -9.36 -19.46 22.03
C GLU A 40 -9.66 -18.73 20.71
N LEU A 41 -10.75 -19.09 20.03
CA LEU A 41 -11.16 -18.43 18.80
C LEU A 41 -11.72 -17.04 19.07
N ILE A 42 -12.48 -16.87 20.15
CA ILE A 42 -12.97 -15.54 20.59
C ILE A 42 -11.78 -14.64 20.91
N LYS A 43 -10.83 -15.13 21.70
CA LYS A 43 -9.61 -14.38 22.03
C LYS A 43 -8.79 -14.04 20.81
N TYR A 44 -8.66 -14.96 19.86
CA TYR A 44 -7.98 -14.73 18.59
C TYR A 44 -8.65 -13.62 17.78
N LEU A 45 -9.99 -13.57 17.75
CA LEU A 45 -10.75 -12.51 17.10
C LEU A 45 -10.57 -11.15 17.78
N ASP A 46 -10.59 -11.12 19.13
CA ASP A 46 -10.32 -9.93 19.91
C ASP A 46 -8.92 -9.36 19.60
N ASP A 47 -7.91 -10.22 19.60
CA ASP A 47 -6.52 -9.83 19.32
C ASP A 47 -6.36 -9.25 17.89
N ILE A 48 -6.99 -9.86 16.89
CA ILE A 48 -6.93 -9.35 15.52
C ILE A 48 -7.66 -8.01 15.40
N LEU A 49 -8.87 -7.89 15.94
CA LEU A 49 -9.65 -6.66 15.87
C LEU A 49 -8.93 -5.50 16.59
N SER A 50 -8.31 -5.80 17.73
CA SER A 50 -7.46 -4.84 18.43
C SER A 50 -6.26 -4.42 17.60
N GLY A 51 -5.56 -5.38 17.00
CA GLY A 51 -4.43 -5.10 16.11
C GLY A 51 -4.82 -4.27 14.87
N LEU A 52 -5.96 -4.55 14.25
CA LEU A 52 -6.49 -3.77 13.11
C LEU A 52 -6.82 -2.33 13.50
N ARG A 53 -7.35 -2.14 14.71
CA ARG A 53 -7.85 -0.83 15.18
C ARG A 53 -6.77 0.03 15.81
N TYR A 54 -5.89 -0.57 16.62
CA TYR A 54 -4.93 0.16 17.47
C TYR A 54 -3.47 -0.11 17.11
N GLN A 55 -3.18 -1.06 16.20
CA GLN A 55 -1.84 -1.52 15.83
C GLN A 55 -1.09 -2.18 17.00
N ASP A 56 -1.79 -2.65 17.99
CA ASP A 56 -1.24 -3.43 19.08
C ASP A 56 -1.19 -4.93 18.73
N GLY A 57 -0.41 -5.67 19.52
CA GLY A 57 -0.24 -7.10 19.31
C GLY A 57 0.89 -7.48 18.36
N HIS A 58 1.00 -8.79 18.11
CA HIS A 58 2.12 -9.41 17.39
C HIS A 58 1.91 -9.58 15.88
N TYR A 59 0.78 -9.09 15.34
CA TYR A 59 0.47 -9.25 13.91
C TYR A 59 1.15 -8.24 12.99
N GLU A 60 1.85 -7.25 13.54
CA GLU A 60 2.53 -6.19 12.78
C GLU A 60 1.62 -5.52 11.73
N LEU A 61 0.38 -5.22 12.14
CA LEU A 61 -0.59 -4.59 11.26
C LEU A 61 -0.32 -3.09 11.13
N VAL A 62 -0.38 -2.60 9.89
CA VAL A 62 -0.21 -1.17 9.62
C VAL A 62 -1.54 -0.45 9.68
N LYS A 63 -1.53 0.81 10.13
CA LYS A 63 -2.75 1.64 10.14
C LYS A 63 -3.07 2.11 8.72
N LEU A 64 -4.25 1.78 8.24
CA LEU A 64 -4.78 2.37 7.01
C LEU A 64 -5.42 3.72 7.34
N TYR A 65 -4.84 4.81 6.83
CA TYR A 65 -5.32 6.18 7.06
C TYR A 65 -6.46 6.56 6.10
N ASP A 66 -7.38 5.63 5.84
CA ASP A 66 -8.61 5.87 5.09
C ASP A 66 -9.79 6.05 6.04
N LYS A 67 -10.53 7.15 5.89
CA LYS A 67 -11.63 7.50 6.78
C LYS A 67 -12.77 6.48 6.69
N GLU A 68 -13.10 6.04 5.48
CA GLU A 68 -14.17 5.07 5.24
C GLU A 68 -13.86 3.73 5.91
N TYR A 69 -12.63 3.25 5.73
CA TYR A 69 -12.16 2.02 6.38
C TYR A 69 -12.19 2.12 7.92
N GLN A 70 -11.66 3.20 8.49
CA GLN A 70 -11.60 3.38 9.94
C GLN A 70 -12.99 3.45 10.59
N GLU A 71 -13.95 4.09 9.92
CA GLU A 71 -15.33 4.17 10.38
C GLU A 71 -16.02 2.80 10.36
N LYS A 72 -15.88 2.05 9.25
CA LYS A 72 -16.42 0.69 9.12
C LYS A 72 -15.80 -0.27 10.13
N LEU A 73 -14.50 -0.24 10.31
CA LEU A 73 -13.79 -1.06 11.29
C LEU A 73 -14.25 -0.74 12.72
N LYS A 74 -14.50 0.53 13.05
CA LYS A 74 -15.04 0.92 14.33
C LYS A 74 -16.42 0.32 14.57
N ILE A 75 -17.34 0.49 13.61
CA ILE A 75 -18.71 -0.04 13.71
C ILE A 75 -18.68 -1.57 13.84
N GLN A 76 -17.85 -2.24 13.07
CA GLN A 76 -17.66 -3.70 13.13
C GLN A 76 -17.13 -4.13 14.51
N SER A 77 -16.13 -3.45 15.05
CA SER A 77 -15.57 -3.77 16.37
C SER A 77 -16.61 -3.53 17.49
N ASP A 78 -17.37 -2.45 17.42
CA ASP A 78 -18.42 -2.14 18.41
C ASP A 78 -19.59 -3.17 18.31
N TYR A 79 -19.84 -3.72 17.12
CA TYR A 79 -20.83 -4.77 16.93
C TYR A 79 -20.33 -6.15 17.39
N TRP A 80 -19.03 -6.42 17.30
CA TRP A 80 -18.41 -7.63 17.82
C TRP A 80 -18.63 -7.78 19.33
N GLU A 81 -18.56 -6.70 20.09
CA GLU A 81 -18.85 -6.72 21.53
C GLU A 81 -20.31 -7.17 21.81
N LYS A 82 -21.26 -6.70 20.99
CA LYS A 82 -22.66 -7.14 21.09
C LYS A 82 -22.83 -8.61 20.71
N LEU A 83 -22.14 -9.06 19.67
CA LEU A 83 -22.18 -10.44 19.24
C LEU A 83 -21.60 -11.38 20.31
N LYS A 84 -20.53 -11.00 21.01
CA LYS A 84 -20.01 -11.77 22.16
C LYS A 84 -21.06 -11.90 23.28
N THR A 85 -21.80 -10.84 23.57
CA THR A 85 -22.88 -10.90 24.55
C THR A 85 -23.98 -11.87 24.12
N GLU A 86 -24.30 -11.91 22.85
CA GLU A 86 -25.27 -12.86 22.29
C GLU A 86 -24.75 -14.29 22.31
N ILE A 87 -23.47 -14.52 22.07
CA ILE A 87 -22.80 -15.82 22.23
C ILE A 87 -22.96 -16.33 23.66
N GLU A 88 -22.78 -15.48 24.68
CA GLU A 88 -23.01 -15.85 26.08
C GLU A 88 -24.49 -16.18 26.35
N ALA A 89 -25.40 -15.45 25.73
CA ALA A 89 -26.84 -15.78 25.82
C ALA A 89 -27.16 -17.14 25.20
N VAL A 90 -26.57 -17.49 24.05
CA VAL A 90 -26.70 -18.84 23.44
C VAL A 90 -26.29 -19.93 24.42
N ARG A 91 -25.23 -19.73 25.16
CA ARG A 91 -24.71 -20.69 26.18
C ARG A 91 -25.65 -20.90 27.36
N SER A 92 -26.50 -19.91 27.65
CA SER A 92 -27.40 -19.92 28.80
C SER A 92 -28.82 -20.37 28.46
N VAL A 93 -29.38 -19.94 27.32
CA VAL A 93 -30.79 -20.18 26.95
C VAL A 93 -30.98 -20.97 25.67
N GLY A 94 -29.90 -21.37 25.00
CA GLY A 94 -29.91 -22.08 23.71
C GLY A 94 -30.08 -21.13 22.52
N TYR A 95 -29.55 -21.48 21.38
CA TYR A 95 -29.52 -20.63 20.18
C TYR A 95 -30.93 -20.32 19.62
N GLU A 96 -31.91 -21.21 19.81
CA GLU A 96 -33.30 -21.02 19.36
C GLU A 96 -34.02 -19.85 20.06
N ASN A 97 -33.52 -19.47 21.25
CA ASN A 97 -34.06 -18.37 22.05
C ASN A 97 -33.26 -17.10 21.96
N THR A 98 -32.36 -17.00 20.97
CA THR A 98 -31.44 -15.88 20.75
C THR A 98 -31.52 -15.38 19.31
N ASP A 99 -31.00 -14.17 19.05
CA ASP A 99 -30.91 -13.59 17.69
C ASP A 99 -29.54 -13.84 17.03
N ILE A 100 -28.77 -14.81 17.52
CA ILE A 100 -27.38 -15.07 17.13
C ILE A 100 -27.20 -15.24 15.61
N VAL A 101 -28.16 -15.93 14.96
CA VAL A 101 -28.07 -16.19 13.51
C VAL A 101 -28.20 -14.89 12.73
N ASN A 102 -29.22 -14.08 13.02
CA ASN A 102 -29.44 -12.80 12.37
C ASN A 102 -28.28 -11.81 12.68
N MET A 103 -27.84 -11.77 13.91
CA MET A 103 -26.69 -10.93 14.31
C MET A 103 -25.41 -11.34 13.59
N SER A 104 -25.17 -12.63 13.40
CA SER A 104 -24.02 -13.13 12.65
C SER A 104 -24.04 -12.70 11.19
N GLU A 105 -25.20 -12.70 10.54
CA GLU A 105 -25.39 -12.25 9.17
C GLU A 105 -25.17 -10.73 9.03
N ILE A 106 -25.64 -9.96 9.99
CA ILE A 106 -25.37 -8.51 10.06
C ILE A 106 -23.88 -8.25 10.23
N TYR A 107 -23.25 -8.97 11.15
CA TYR A 107 -21.80 -8.86 11.35
C TYR A 107 -21.00 -9.22 10.09
N PHE A 108 -21.39 -10.30 9.41
CA PHE A 108 -20.75 -10.73 8.17
C PHE A 108 -20.77 -9.63 7.11
N LYS A 109 -21.91 -8.95 6.93
CA LYS A 109 -22.03 -7.82 6.00
C LYS A 109 -21.12 -6.65 6.40
N MET A 110 -21.06 -6.32 7.69
CA MET A 110 -20.17 -5.27 8.21
C MET A 110 -18.70 -5.62 7.96
N ALA A 111 -18.32 -6.87 8.22
CA ALA A 111 -16.96 -7.34 7.98
C ALA A 111 -16.59 -7.32 6.49
N ASP A 112 -17.52 -7.71 5.62
CA ASP A 112 -17.36 -7.67 4.17
C ASP A 112 -17.16 -6.24 3.66
N GLU A 113 -17.96 -5.28 4.16
CA GLU A 113 -17.79 -3.86 3.86
C GLU A 113 -16.46 -3.29 4.36
N THR A 114 -15.96 -3.76 5.51
CA THR A 114 -14.65 -3.35 6.03
C THR A 114 -13.51 -3.87 5.14
N VAL A 115 -13.58 -5.13 4.71
CA VAL A 115 -12.62 -5.71 3.76
C VAL A 115 -12.63 -4.92 2.45
N PHE A 116 -13.81 -4.67 1.89
CA PHE A 116 -13.95 -3.91 0.65
C PHE A 116 -13.38 -2.48 0.75
N ALA A 117 -13.58 -1.80 1.88
CA ALA A 117 -13.00 -0.48 2.11
C ALA A 117 -11.45 -0.53 2.17
N ALA A 118 -10.89 -1.58 2.78
CA ALA A 118 -9.45 -1.80 2.81
C ALA A 118 -8.86 -2.07 1.40
N GLU A 119 -9.54 -2.91 0.60
CA GLU A 119 -9.16 -3.20 -0.79
C GLU A 119 -9.18 -1.93 -1.65
N LYS A 120 -10.27 -1.17 -1.60
CA LYS A 120 -10.43 0.10 -2.31
C LYS A 120 -9.32 1.11 -1.96
N TYR A 121 -8.92 1.16 -0.69
CA TYR A 121 -7.78 1.97 -0.26
C TYR A 121 -6.46 1.48 -0.85
N SER A 122 -6.22 0.16 -0.83
CA SER A 122 -5.05 -0.47 -1.44
C SER A 122 -4.94 -0.16 -2.93
N GLU A 123 -6.04 -0.25 -3.68
CA GLU A 123 -6.10 0.08 -5.11
C GLU A 123 -5.77 1.55 -5.38
N LYS A 124 -6.31 2.47 -4.57
CA LYS A 124 -5.98 3.91 -4.67
C LYS A 124 -4.48 4.15 -4.49
N ILE A 125 -3.86 3.48 -3.53
CA ILE A 125 -2.41 3.61 -3.29
C ILE A 125 -1.62 3.00 -4.44
N ALA A 126 -1.97 1.79 -4.90
CA ALA A 126 -1.31 1.14 -6.03
C ALA A 126 -1.36 2.01 -7.30
N THR A 127 -2.50 2.64 -7.57
CA THR A 127 -2.67 3.56 -8.70
C THR A 127 -1.78 4.80 -8.57
N LYS A 128 -1.70 5.40 -7.37
CA LYS A 128 -0.81 6.53 -7.11
C LYS A 128 0.66 6.17 -7.31
N ILE A 129 1.09 5.01 -6.80
CA ILE A 129 2.45 4.52 -6.95
C ILE A 129 2.78 4.34 -8.44
N ARG A 130 1.91 3.69 -9.19
CA ARG A 130 2.07 3.49 -10.64
C ARG A 130 2.19 4.81 -11.40
N THR A 131 1.41 5.82 -11.03
CA THR A 131 1.49 7.16 -11.65
C THR A 131 2.84 7.81 -11.38
N ILE A 132 3.36 7.72 -10.15
CA ILE A 132 4.67 8.25 -9.78
C ILE A 132 5.79 7.52 -10.52
N GLU A 133 5.70 6.21 -10.68
CA GLU A 133 6.67 5.40 -11.43
C GLU A 133 6.74 5.82 -12.91
N ILE A 134 5.60 5.99 -13.57
CA ILE A 134 5.53 6.45 -14.96
C ILE A 134 6.14 7.86 -15.10
N LEU A 135 5.81 8.77 -14.18
CA LEU A 135 6.34 10.13 -14.20
C LEU A 135 7.85 10.14 -14.00
N SER A 136 8.36 9.33 -13.07
CA SER A 136 9.80 9.19 -12.81
C SER A 136 10.56 8.59 -14.00
N ALA A 137 9.97 7.60 -14.69
CA ALA A 137 10.55 7.03 -15.89
C ALA A 137 10.64 8.07 -17.03
N PHE A 138 9.63 8.91 -17.18
CA PHE A 138 9.62 10.01 -18.15
C PHE A 138 10.70 11.06 -17.83
N ASP A 139 10.83 11.45 -16.57
CA ASP A 139 11.85 12.40 -16.12
C ASP A 139 13.27 11.88 -16.40
N MET A 140 13.54 10.61 -16.09
CA MET A 140 14.81 9.95 -16.42
C MET A 140 15.10 9.96 -17.91
N LEU A 141 14.10 9.72 -18.77
CA LEU A 141 14.26 9.78 -20.23
C LEU A 141 14.64 11.19 -20.69
N CYS A 142 13.99 12.23 -20.15
CA CYS A 142 14.32 13.63 -20.45
C CYS A 142 15.76 13.96 -20.07
N LEU A 143 16.22 13.52 -18.89
CA LEU A 143 17.60 13.73 -18.45
C LEU A 143 18.62 13.07 -19.39
N VAL A 144 18.36 11.84 -19.83
CA VAL A 144 19.23 11.14 -20.80
C VAL A 144 19.31 11.92 -22.12
N ILE A 145 18.18 12.41 -22.63
CA ILE A 145 18.16 13.21 -23.87
C ILE A 145 18.97 14.50 -23.68
N LEU A 146 18.83 15.19 -22.57
CA LEU A 146 19.60 16.40 -22.27
C LEU A 146 21.11 16.14 -22.27
N VAL A 147 21.55 15.05 -21.63
CA VAL A 147 22.97 14.67 -21.61
C VAL A 147 23.50 14.38 -23.02
N ILE A 148 22.71 13.68 -23.84
CA ILE A 148 23.09 13.40 -25.25
C ILE A 148 23.23 14.71 -26.03
N VAL A 149 22.28 15.64 -25.91
CA VAL A 149 22.32 16.92 -26.60
C VAL A 149 23.54 17.75 -26.18
N GLN A 150 23.82 17.81 -24.87
CA GLN A 150 24.98 18.52 -24.33
C GLN A 150 26.31 17.94 -24.82
N THR A 151 26.44 16.60 -24.86
CA THR A 151 27.65 15.95 -25.36
C THR A 151 27.86 16.18 -26.87
N LEU A 152 26.79 16.17 -27.67
CA LEU A 152 26.87 16.48 -29.10
C LEU A 152 27.26 17.94 -29.35
N MET A 153 26.74 18.88 -28.57
CA MET A 153 27.14 20.30 -28.64
C MET A 153 28.62 20.50 -28.24
N ALA A 154 29.06 19.84 -27.17
CA ALA A 154 30.45 19.92 -26.72
C ALA A 154 31.42 19.36 -27.79
N MET A 155 31.10 18.24 -28.42
CA MET A 155 31.89 17.69 -29.55
C MET A 155 31.96 18.65 -30.73
N LYS A 156 30.84 19.26 -31.14
CA LYS A 156 30.83 20.26 -32.23
C LYS A 156 31.72 21.47 -31.88
N MET A 157 31.67 21.97 -30.65
CA MET A 157 32.53 23.07 -30.21
C MET A 157 34.03 22.67 -30.19
N ALA A 158 34.35 21.48 -29.71
CA ALA A 158 35.72 20.98 -29.73
C ALA A 158 36.33 20.88 -31.14
N VAL A 159 35.56 20.37 -32.11
CA VAL A 159 35.98 20.32 -33.50
C VAL A 159 36.18 21.72 -34.10
N LYS A 160 35.26 22.66 -33.81
CA LYS A 160 35.34 24.05 -34.25
C LYS A 160 36.57 24.76 -33.66
N ASN A 161 36.85 24.54 -32.38
CA ASN A 161 38.05 25.12 -31.72
C ASN A 161 39.36 24.59 -32.30
N LYS A 162 39.47 23.28 -32.58
CA LYS A 162 40.65 22.70 -33.28
C LYS A 162 40.84 23.31 -34.65
N LEU A 163 39.76 23.52 -35.43
CA LEU A 163 39.85 24.14 -36.76
C LEU A 163 40.32 25.61 -36.67
N LEU A 164 39.84 26.37 -35.67
CA LEU A 164 40.28 27.75 -35.44
C LEU A 164 41.75 27.81 -35.03
N GLU A 165 42.19 26.93 -34.16
CA GLU A 165 43.55 26.79 -33.73
C GLU A 165 44.49 26.50 -34.88
N HIS A 166 44.12 25.54 -35.75
CA HIS A 166 44.91 25.23 -36.94
C HIS A 166 45.00 26.43 -37.90
N ARG A 167 43.90 27.19 -38.11
CA ARG A 167 43.95 28.41 -38.94
C ARG A 167 44.86 29.49 -38.32
N ALA A 168 44.84 29.68 -37.02
CA ALA A 168 45.69 30.64 -36.33
C ALA A 168 47.16 30.29 -36.49
N TYR A 169 47.53 29.00 -36.34
CA TYR A 169 48.90 28.55 -36.59
C TYR A 169 49.36 28.75 -38.04
N THR A 170 48.49 28.49 -39.02
CA THR A 170 48.81 28.71 -40.44
C THR A 170 49.01 30.19 -40.75
N CYS A 171 48.19 31.10 -40.19
CA CYS A 171 48.37 32.56 -40.35
C CYS A 171 49.68 33.04 -39.73
N LEU A 172 50.05 32.54 -38.58
CA LEU A 172 51.33 32.91 -37.89
C LEU A 172 52.56 32.48 -38.70
N LEU A 173 52.54 31.29 -39.30
CA LEU A 173 53.62 30.81 -40.17
C LEU A 173 53.81 31.69 -41.41
N TYR A 174 52.72 32.09 -42.10
CA TYR A 174 52.81 32.98 -43.27
C TYR A 174 53.22 34.41 -42.92
N THR A 175 52.96 34.92 -41.71
CA THR A 175 53.44 36.26 -41.30
C THR A 175 54.89 36.26 -40.88
N SER A 176 55.45 35.14 -40.39
CA SER A 176 56.87 34.99 -40.08
C SER A 176 57.74 34.93 -41.33
N ASP A 177 57.31 34.18 -42.35
CA ASP A 177 58.03 34.10 -43.64
C ASP A 177 58.05 35.41 -44.42
N ALA A 178 57.05 36.29 -44.23
CA ALA A 178 56.98 37.61 -44.88
C ALA A 178 57.80 38.70 -44.16
N ALA A 179 58.37 38.42 -42.97
CA ALA A 179 59.21 39.34 -42.20
C ALA A 179 60.73 39.08 -42.40
N ASP A 180 61.08 37.99 -43.06
CA ASP A 180 62.49 37.61 -43.35
C ASP A 180 62.94 37.95 -44.80
N ASP A 181 62.04 38.51 -45.63
CA ASP A 181 62.34 39.09 -46.94
C ASP A 181 62.43 40.64 -46.84
#